data_21d4a155f8d3b9afa3db16f2562d38db
#
_entry.id   21d4a155f8d3b9afa3db16f2562d38db
#
_cell.length_a   1.000
_cell.length_b   1.000
_cell.length_c   1.000
_cell.angle_alpha   90.00
_cell.angle_beta   90.00
_cell.angle_gamma   90.00
#
_symmetry.space_group_name_H-M   'P 1'
#
loop_
_entity.id
_entity.type
_entity.pdbx_description
1 polymer ?
#
loop_
_entity_poly.entity_id
_entity_poly.type
_entity_poly.pdbx_seq_one_letter_code
_entity_poly.pdbx_strand_id
1 'polypeptide(L)'
;SATSGAANYTSEPDLTVAHICEALGKVSASLDMSHDRLLEAPAHLGVAGIVTQADAQTLARHLPLKRCRISDDQLTSTIGALGDRDGALVGVGTGSFVALKRGDMVRSLGGWGLALGDQGSGAWLGRSALQRCALVADGLAPMSAMIASLLGQFDDDRGQMISFARTATPADYARLAPRIF
;
A
#
# COMPACT_ATOMS: atom_id res chain seq x y z
N SER A 1 -3.80 -17.37 11.40
CA SER A 1 -3.53 -16.06 10.79
C SER A 1 -4.17 -14.94 11.58
N ALA A 2 -3.62 -13.74 11.51
CA ALA A 2 -4.15 -12.55 12.16
C ALA A 2 -4.09 -11.35 11.20
N THR A 3 -4.98 -10.38 11.42
CA THR A 3 -5.04 -9.14 10.65
C THR A 3 -4.92 -7.95 11.60
N SER A 4 -4.18 -6.92 11.20
CA SER A 4 -4.06 -5.63 11.86
C SER A 4 -4.31 -4.50 10.87
N GLY A 5 -4.03 -3.26 11.26
CA GLY A 5 -4.20 -2.09 10.42
C GLY A 5 -3.23 -2.05 9.24
N ALA A 6 -3.44 -1.06 8.35
CA ALA A 6 -2.52 -0.79 7.24
C ALA A 6 -1.13 -0.40 7.76
N ALA A 7 -0.09 -0.76 7.01
CA ALA A 7 1.29 -0.45 7.34
C ALA A 7 2.01 0.08 6.09
N ASN A 8 2.58 1.28 6.20
CA ASN A 8 3.49 1.84 5.21
C ASN A 8 4.57 2.64 5.93
N TYR A 9 5.80 2.12 5.90
CA TYR A 9 6.89 2.67 6.71
C TYR A 9 7.31 4.08 6.29
N THR A 10 7.22 4.41 5.01
CA THR A 10 7.59 5.76 4.53
C THR A 10 6.59 6.84 4.99
N SER A 11 5.29 6.55 4.99
CA SER A 11 4.27 7.54 5.33
C SER A 11 3.94 7.58 6.83
N GLU A 12 3.97 6.43 7.50
CA GLU A 12 3.51 6.29 8.90
C GLU A 12 4.38 5.27 9.67
N PRO A 13 5.66 5.60 9.96
CA PRO A 13 6.61 4.67 10.58
C PRO A 13 6.13 4.15 11.95
N ASP A 14 5.66 5.04 12.83
CA ASP A 14 5.24 4.66 14.18
C ASP A 14 3.98 3.78 14.17
N LEU A 15 3.02 4.12 13.32
CA LEU A 15 1.80 3.34 13.13
C LEU A 15 2.10 1.96 12.53
N THR A 16 3.08 1.89 11.64
CA THR A 16 3.58 0.62 11.08
C THR A 16 4.12 -0.30 12.17
N VAL A 17 4.96 0.22 13.07
CA VAL A 17 5.48 -0.53 14.23
C VAL A 17 4.33 -1.02 15.11
N ALA A 18 3.37 -0.15 15.44
CA ALA A 18 2.22 -0.48 16.28
C ALA A 18 1.39 -1.61 15.67
N HIS A 19 1.06 -1.53 14.37
CA HIS A 19 0.26 -2.54 13.68
C HIS A 19 1.00 -3.89 13.55
N ILE A 20 2.32 -3.88 13.35
CA ILE A 20 3.12 -5.12 13.35
C ILE A 20 3.09 -5.76 14.75
N CYS A 21 3.31 -5.00 15.81
CA CYS A 21 3.25 -5.51 17.17
C CYS A 21 1.86 -6.05 17.53
N GLU A 22 0.79 -5.38 17.14
CA GLU A 22 -0.59 -5.86 17.29
C GLU A 22 -0.82 -7.20 16.57
N ALA A 23 -0.36 -7.31 15.32
CA ALA A 23 -0.47 -8.54 14.55
C ALA A 23 0.29 -9.69 15.22
N LEU A 24 1.49 -9.45 15.74
CA LEU A 24 2.26 -10.46 16.48
C LEU A 24 1.52 -10.93 17.75
N GLY A 25 0.91 -10.03 18.51
CA GLY A 25 0.09 -10.36 19.66
C GLY A 25 -1.11 -11.25 19.29
N LYS A 26 -1.82 -10.90 18.23
CA LYS A 26 -2.95 -11.70 17.70
C LYS A 26 -2.51 -13.08 17.21
N VAL A 27 -1.35 -13.19 16.56
CA VAL A 27 -0.79 -14.48 16.12
C VAL A 27 -0.45 -15.36 17.33
N SER A 28 0.22 -14.80 18.34
CA SER A 28 0.53 -15.50 19.60
C SER A 28 -0.73 -16.10 20.23
N ALA A 29 -1.77 -15.28 20.38
CA ALA A 29 -3.05 -15.72 20.93
C ALA A 29 -3.73 -16.83 20.09
N SER A 30 -3.66 -16.71 18.73
CA SER A 30 -4.31 -17.67 17.82
C SER A 30 -3.61 -19.05 17.77
N LEU A 31 -2.34 -19.10 18.16
CA LEU A 31 -1.53 -20.33 18.13
C LEU A 31 -1.35 -20.99 19.48
N ASP A 32 -1.97 -20.44 20.54
CA ASP A 32 -1.73 -20.85 21.93
C ASP A 32 -0.23 -20.94 22.27
N MET A 33 0.52 -19.96 21.77
CA MET A 33 1.96 -19.85 21.93
C MET A 33 2.28 -18.65 22.82
N SER A 34 3.23 -18.83 23.76
CA SER A 34 3.69 -17.69 24.54
C SER A 34 4.29 -16.62 23.63
N HIS A 35 4.04 -15.36 23.96
CA HIS A 35 4.52 -14.20 23.19
C HIS A 35 6.04 -14.22 23.04
N ASP A 36 6.76 -14.54 24.11
CA ASP A 36 8.24 -14.62 24.10
C ASP A 36 8.76 -15.67 23.10
N ARG A 37 8.11 -16.84 23.05
CA ARG A 37 8.48 -17.89 22.09
C ARG A 37 8.24 -17.45 20.64
N LEU A 38 7.16 -16.70 20.38
CA LEU A 38 6.89 -16.13 19.05
C LEU A 38 7.99 -15.14 18.66
N LEU A 39 8.41 -14.26 19.59
CA LEU A 39 9.43 -13.25 19.32
C LEU A 39 10.83 -13.84 19.06
N GLU A 40 11.09 -15.07 19.49
CA GLU A 40 12.33 -15.80 19.20
C GLU A 40 12.31 -16.55 17.86
N ALA A 41 11.14 -16.75 17.27
CA ALA A 41 11.01 -17.42 15.99
C ALA A 41 11.63 -16.59 14.85
N PRO A 42 12.20 -17.26 13.82
CA PRO A 42 12.62 -16.53 12.61
C PRO A 42 11.41 -15.90 11.94
N ALA A 43 11.52 -14.61 11.62
CA ALA A 43 10.45 -13.88 10.95
C ALA A 43 11.00 -13.17 9.71
N HIS A 44 10.21 -13.16 8.64
CA HIS A 44 10.45 -12.31 7.47
C HIS A 44 9.22 -11.43 7.25
N LEU A 45 9.42 -10.11 7.30
CA LEU A 45 8.37 -9.12 7.11
C LEU A 45 8.54 -8.43 5.76
N GLY A 46 7.49 -8.50 4.93
CA GLY A 46 7.36 -7.64 3.75
C GLY A 46 6.55 -6.41 4.15
N VAL A 47 7.15 -5.24 4.07
CA VAL A 47 6.54 -4.00 4.55
C VAL A 47 6.54 -2.95 3.46
N ALA A 48 5.35 -2.45 3.12
CA ALA A 48 5.22 -1.35 2.18
C ALA A 48 5.99 -0.11 2.66
N GLY A 49 6.64 0.59 1.74
CA GLY A 49 7.41 1.78 2.07
C GLY A 49 8.82 1.50 2.61
N ILE A 50 9.30 0.27 2.60
CA ILE A 50 10.72 -0.05 2.75
C ILE A 50 11.40 0.18 1.41
N VAL A 51 12.19 1.24 1.31
CA VAL A 51 12.86 1.65 0.07
C VAL A 51 14.35 1.30 0.11
N THR A 52 14.97 1.40 1.28
CA THR A 52 16.41 1.16 1.46
C THR A 52 16.69 0.10 2.52
N GLN A 53 17.91 -0.45 2.49
CA GLN A 53 18.36 -1.33 3.56
C GLN A 53 18.44 -0.62 4.91
N ALA A 54 18.68 0.69 4.92
CA ALA A 54 18.70 1.50 6.14
C ALA A 54 17.30 1.59 6.77
N ASP A 55 16.24 1.71 5.96
CA ASP A 55 14.85 1.67 6.45
C ASP A 55 14.55 0.33 7.13
N ALA A 56 14.89 -0.77 6.45
CA ALA A 56 14.71 -2.12 6.99
C ALA A 56 15.43 -2.32 8.32
N GLN A 57 16.68 -1.85 8.43
CA GLN A 57 17.47 -1.93 9.67
C GLN A 57 16.89 -1.05 10.78
N THR A 58 16.38 0.12 10.43
CA THR A 58 15.77 1.03 11.39
C THR A 58 14.47 0.45 11.92
N LEU A 59 13.58 -0.03 11.05
CA LEU A 59 12.35 -0.70 11.47
C LEU A 59 12.65 -1.92 12.35
N ALA A 60 13.63 -2.76 11.97
CA ALA A 60 13.98 -3.95 12.75
C ALA A 60 14.38 -3.63 14.19
N ARG A 61 15.03 -2.48 14.43
CA ARG A 61 15.42 -2.04 15.80
C ARG A 61 14.23 -1.63 16.66
N HIS A 62 13.11 -1.25 16.06
CA HIS A 62 11.90 -0.86 16.78
C HIS A 62 10.94 -2.03 17.03
N LEU A 63 11.23 -3.22 16.46
CA LEU A 63 10.42 -4.40 16.65
C LEU A 63 10.99 -5.32 17.73
N PRO A 64 10.14 -6.01 18.51
CA PRO A 64 10.58 -6.91 19.58
C PRO A 64 11.13 -8.25 19.06
N LEU A 65 11.17 -8.47 17.75
CA LEU A 65 11.60 -9.72 17.12
C LEU A 65 13.12 -9.90 17.19
N LYS A 66 13.59 -11.03 17.71
CA LYS A 66 15.04 -11.31 17.86
C LYS A 66 15.73 -11.74 16.58
N ARG A 67 15.01 -12.38 15.65
CA ARG A 67 15.51 -12.87 14.36
C ARG A 67 14.59 -12.41 13.24
N CYS A 68 14.75 -11.16 12.84
CA CYS A 68 13.87 -10.54 11.87
C CYS A 68 14.64 -10.14 10.60
N ARG A 69 14.12 -10.55 9.44
CA ARG A 69 14.48 -10.01 8.14
C ARG A 69 13.33 -9.13 7.66
N ILE A 70 13.66 -7.95 7.15
CA ILE A 70 12.68 -7.02 6.58
C ILE A 70 13.06 -6.75 5.14
N SER A 71 12.07 -6.76 4.26
CA SER A 71 12.17 -6.39 2.86
C SER A 71 10.97 -5.54 2.45
N ASP A 72 10.96 -5.05 1.22
CA ASP A 72 9.74 -4.52 0.64
C ASP A 72 8.66 -5.60 0.52
N ASP A 73 7.42 -5.17 0.43
CA ASP A 73 6.25 -6.06 0.33
C ASP A 73 6.15 -6.73 -1.06
N GLN A 74 6.75 -6.14 -2.10
CA GLN A 74 6.77 -6.69 -3.45
C GLN A 74 7.54 -8.01 -3.51
N LEU A 75 8.69 -8.08 -2.82
CA LEU A 75 9.51 -9.30 -2.73
C LEU A 75 8.74 -10.44 -2.04
N THR A 76 8.18 -10.17 -0.86
CA THR A 76 7.45 -11.20 -0.11
C THR A 76 6.17 -11.63 -0.81
N SER A 77 5.43 -10.70 -1.43
CA SER A 77 4.24 -10.99 -2.23
C SER A 77 4.60 -11.87 -3.44
N THR A 78 5.71 -11.59 -4.11
CA THR A 78 6.16 -12.34 -5.28
C THR A 78 6.55 -13.77 -4.90
N ILE A 79 7.31 -13.93 -3.82
CA ILE A 79 7.70 -15.26 -3.31
C ILE A 79 6.47 -16.02 -2.83
N GLY A 80 5.55 -15.36 -2.12
CA GLY A 80 4.32 -15.97 -1.63
C GLY A 80 3.41 -16.45 -2.77
N ALA A 81 3.29 -15.69 -3.85
CA ALA A 81 2.42 -16.02 -4.98
C ALA A 81 3.02 -17.10 -5.90
N LEU A 82 4.33 -17.07 -6.14
CA LEU A 82 4.98 -17.93 -7.13
C LEU A 82 5.65 -19.16 -6.51
N GLY A 83 6.03 -19.11 -5.22
CA GLY A 83 6.79 -20.18 -4.57
C GLY A 83 8.09 -20.43 -5.33
N ASP A 84 8.36 -21.69 -5.69
CA ASP A 84 9.56 -22.10 -6.44
C ASP A 84 9.43 -21.89 -7.96
N ARG A 85 8.26 -21.45 -8.46
CA ARG A 85 8.01 -21.28 -9.89
C ARG A 85 8.60 -19.97 -10.41
N ASP A 86 9.12 -19.99 -11.63
CA ASP A 86 9.40 -18.80 -12.42
C ASP A 86 8.08 -18.16 -12.88
N GLY A 87 8.07 -16.84 -13.01
CA GLY A 87 6.87 -16.14 -13.45
C GLY A 87 6.88 -14.66 -13.20
N ALA A 88 5.72 -14.05 -13.38
CA ALA A 88 5.46 -12.65 -13.10
C ALA A 88 4.29 -12.50 -12.12
N LEU A 89 4.43 -11.58 -11.18
CA LEU A 89 3.34 -11.09 -10.33
C LEU A 89 3.00 -9.66 -10.77
N VAL A 90 1.72 -9.40 -10.98
CA VAL A 90 1.19 -8.04 -11.16
C VAL A 90 0.40 -7.70 -9.91
N GLY A 91 0.90 -6.75 -9.14
CA GLY A 91 0.23 -6.20 -7.97
C GLY A 91 -0.53 -4.93 -8.36
N VAL A 92 -1.85 -4.92 -8.17
CA VAL A 92 -2.70 -3.75 -8.39
C VAL A 92 -3.62 -3.58 -7.18
N GLY A 93 -3.44 -2.48 -6.48
CA GLY A 93 -4.21 -2.11 -5.30
C GLY A 93 -4.23 -0.60 -5.15
N THR A 94 -3.87 -0.08 -3.98
CA THR A 94 -3.64 1.36 -3.77
C THR A 94 -2.53 1.87 -4.70
N GLY A 95 -1.40 1.16 -4.79
CA GLY A 95 -0.35 1.34 -5.79
C GLY A 95 -0.34 0.24 -6.85
N SER A 96 0.65 0.24 -7.74
CA SER A 96 0.84 -0.82 -8.72
C SER A 96 2.32 -1.15 -8.95
N PHE A 97 2.61 -2.44 -9.16
CA PHE A 97 3.94 -2.93 -9.51
C PHE A 97 3.85 -4.21 -10.35
N VAL A 98 4.94 -4.52 -11.00
CA VAL A 98 5.17 -5.84 -11.63
C VAL A 98 6.46 -6.40 -11.07
N ALA A 99 6.46 -7.67 -10.68
CA ALA A 99 7.66 -8.36 -10.27
C ALA A 99 7.89 -9.61 -11.12
N LEU A 100 9.12 -9.81 -11.53
CA LEU A 100 9.56 -10.98 -12.30
C LEU A 100 10.45 -11.84 -11.41
N LYS A 101 10.11 -13.12 -11.28
CA LYS A 101 10.91 -14.13 -10.60
C LYS A 101 11.52 -15.11 -11.58
N ARG A 102 12.82 -15.36 -11.45
CA ARG A 102 13.55 -16.38 -12.19
C ARG A 102 14.59 -17.03 -11.26
N GLY A 103 14.36 -18.30 -10.92
CA GLY A 103 15.11 -18.96 -9.85
C GLY A 103 14.98 -18.17 -8.56
N ASP A 104 16.09 -17.88 -7.93
CA ASP A 104 16.13 -17.08 -6.68
C ASP A 104 16.11 -15.55 -6.91
N MET A 105 16.19 -15.13 -8.19
CA MET A 105 16.17 -13.70 -8.50
C MET A 105 14.75 -13.17 -8.62
N VAL A 106 14.48 -12.08 -7.91
CA VAL A 106 13.25 -11.26 -8.06
C VAL A 106 13.65 -9.87 -8.49
N ARG A 107 13.02 -9.37 -9.56
CA ARG A 107 13.18 -8.01 -10.07
C ARG A 107 11.83 -7.32 -10.10
N SER A 108 11.70 -6.25 -9.35
CA SER A 108 10.51 -5.40 -9.36
C SER A 108 10.62 -4.27 -10.39
N LEU A 109 9.48 -3.93 -10.99
CA LEU A 109 9.27 -2.85 -11.94
C LEU A 109 8.04 -2.06 -11.48
N GLY A 110 8.09 -0.75 -11.51
CA GLY A 110 7.06 0.10 -10.92
C GLY A 110 7.21 0.22 -9.40
N GLY A 111 6.11 0.50 -8.69
CA GLY A 111 6.16 0.73 -7.24
C GLY A 111 6.89 2.01 -6.82
N TRP A 112 6.92 3.01 -7.72
CA TRP A 112 7.54 4.32 -7.46
C TRP A 112 6.66 5.27 -6.66
N GLY A 113 5.48 4.81 -6.25
CA GLY A 113 4.46 5.63 -5.58
C GLY A 113 3.71 6.55 -6.53
N LEU A 114 2.59 7.10 -6.03
CA LEU A 114 1.62 7.87 -6.81
C LEU A 114 2.20 9.11 -7.50
N ALA A 115 3.26 9.70 -6.94
CA ALA A 115 3.88 10.90 -7.51
C ALA A 115 4.65 10.61 -8.81
N LEU A 116 5.31 9.48 -8.90
CA LEU A 116 6.21 9.12 -10.00
C LEU A 116 5.72 7.94 -10.84
N GLY A 117 4.75 7.16 -10.34
CA GLY A 117 4.33 5.91 -10.94
C GLY A 117 2.90 5.53 -10.60
N ASP A 118 2.72 4.25 -10.29
CA ASP A 118 1.48 3.62 -9.89
C ASP A 118 0.36 3.68 -10.96
N GLN A 119 0.71 3.77 -12.22
CA GLN A 119 -0.25 3.82 -13.32
C GLN A 119 -1.21 2.62 -13.28
N GLY A 120 -2.50 2.92 -13.40
CA GLY A 120 -3.56 1.92 -13.34
C GLY A 120 -3.93 1.47 -11.93
N SER A 121 -3.25 1.93 -10.89
CA SER A 121 -3.62 1.67 -9.49
C SER A 121 -4.89 2.42 -9.08
N GLY A 122 -5.50 2.01 -7.95
CA GLY A 122 -6.64 2.71 -7.38
C GLY A 122 -6.35 4.18 -7.07
N ALA A 123 -5.17 4.49 -6.54
CA ALA A 123 -4.76 5.87 -6.25
C ALA A 123 -4.58 6.69 -7.54
N TRP A 124 -3.94 6.11 -8.53
CA TRP A 124 -3.76 6.77 -9.83
C TRP A 124 -5.11 7.05 -10.51
N LEU A 125 -6.02 6.07 -10.52
CA LEU A 125 -7.37 6.21 -11.06
C LEU A 125 -8.15 7.30 -10.31
N GLY A 126 -8.16 7.27 -8.98
CA GLY A 126 -8.87 8.26 -8.16
C GLY A 126 -8.35 9.67 -8.39
N ARG A 127 -7.02 9.86 -8.41
CA ARG A 127 -6.41 11.16 -8.72
C ARG A 127 -6.76 11.64 -10.14
N SER A 128 -6.65 10.75 -11.13
CA SER A 128 -6.97 11.06 -12.52
C SER A 128 -8.44 11.44 -12.70
N ALA A 129 -9.34 10.77 -11.99
CA ALA A 129 -10.76 11.11 -12.01
C ALA A 129 -11.05 12.47 -11.38
N LEU A 130 -10.40 12.84 -10.25
CA LEU A 130 -10.53 14.19 -9.69
C LEU A 130 -9.95 15.27 -10.59
N GLN A 131 -8.83 15.01 -11.28
CA GLN A 131 -8.32 15.92 -12.31
C GLN A 131 -9.34 16.12 -13.42
N ARG A 132 -10.05 15.05 -13.81
CA ARG A 132 -11.14 15.15 -14.79
C ARG A 132 -12.32 15.95 -14.26
N CYS A 133 -12.69 15.78 -12.96
CA CYS A 133 -13.72 16.60 -12.32
C CYS A 133 -13.37 18.09 -12.38
N ALA A 134 -12.12 18.46 -12.13
CA ALA A 134 -11.68 19.87 -12.24
C ALA A 134 -11.86 20.42 -13.66
N LEU A 135 -11.49 19.64 -14.69
CA LEU A 135 -11.69 20.07 -16.10
C LEU A 135 -13.18 20.25 -16.46
N VAL A 136 -14.04 19.38 -15.91
CA VAL A 136 -15.50 19.50 -16.11
C VAL A 136 -16.04 20.73 -15.40
N ALA A 137 -15.61 21.01 -14.17
CA ALA A 137 -16.00 22.19 -13.41
C ALA A 137 -15.57 23.50 -14.09
N ASP A 138 -14.45 23.49 -14.82
CA ASP A 138 -13.95 24.63 -15.61
C ASP A 138 -14.59 24.70 -17.04
N GLY A 139 -15.50 23.78 -17.40
CA GLY A 139 -16.13 23.72 -18.70
C GLY A 139 -15.23 23.22 -19.85
N LEU A 140 -14.08 22.63 -19.52
CA LEU A 140 -13.08 22.14 -20.48
C LEU A 140 -13.28 20.67 -20.86
N ALA A 141 -14.22 19.98 -20.22
CA ALA A 141 -14.54 18.59 -20.49
C ALA A 141 -16.04 18.31 -20.32
N PRO A 142 -16.59 17.30 -21.02
CA PRO A 142 -18.00 16.96 -20.88
C PRO A 142 -18.28 16.27 -19.55
N MET A 143 -19.48 16.55 -18.99
CA MET A 143 -20.02 15.86 -17.83
C MET A 143 -20.36 14.40 -18.17
N SER A 144 -20.17 13.49 -17.23
CA SER A 144 -20.63 12.10 -17.28
C SER A 144 -21.24 11.70 -15.95
N ALA A 145 -21.99 10.59 -15.93
CA ALA A 145 -22.59 10.08 -14.70
C ALA A 145 -21.51 9.77 -13.62
N MET A 146 -20.38 9.21 -14.02
CA MET A 146 -19.22 8.97 -13.13
C MET A 146 -18.71 10.28 -12.53
N ILE A 147 -18.48 11.32 -13.34
CA ILE A 147 -18.02 12.63 -12.86
C ILE A 147 -19.02 13.27 -11.92
N ALA A 148 -20.32 13.24 -12.26
CA ALA A 148 -21.36 13.75 -11.38
C ALA A 148 -21.37 13.02 -10.03
N SER A 149 -21.22 11.70 -10.02
CA SER A 149 -21.13 10.92 -8.79
C SER A 149 -19.91 11.28 -7.93
N LEU A 150 -18.76 11.58 -8.56
CA LEU A 150 -17.55 12.00 -7.85
C LEU A 150 -17.67 13.42 -7.31
N LEU A 151 -18.19 14.36 -8.10
CA LEU A 151 -18.41 15.75 -7.66
C LEU A 151 -19.38 15.81 -6.48
N GLY A 152 -20.47 15.02 -6.51
CA GLY A 152 -21.42 14.93 -5.41
C GLY A 152 -20.81 14.47 -4.07
N GLN A 153 -19.63 13.82 -4.05
CA GLN A 153 -18.92 13.50 -2.80
C GLN A 153 -18.31 14.74 -2.12
N PHE A 154 -18.17 15.79 -2.87
CA PHE A 154 -17.63 17.07 -2.43
C PHE A 154 -18.70 18.15 -2.47
N ASP A 155 -19.98 17.76 -2.44
CA ASP A 155 -21.14 18.68 -2.51
C ASP A 155 -21.08 19.62 -3.72
N ASP A 156 -20.48 19.18 -4.83
CA ASP A 156 -20.16 19.99 -6.02
C ASP A 156 -19.31 21.23 -5.68
N ASP A 157 -18.62 21.23 -4.52
CA ASP A 157 -17.84 22.35 -4.02
C ASP A 157 -16.35 22.19 -4.40
N ARG A 158 -15.87 23.15 -5.18
CA ARG A 158 -14.46 23.25 -5.59
C ARG A 158 -13.51 23.37 -4.38
N GLY A 159 -13.91 24.08 -3.34
CA GLY A 159 -13.10 24.28 -2.14
C GLY A 159 -12.87 22.96 -1.39
N GLN A 160 -13.91 22.12 -1.28
CA GLN A 160 -13.80 20.80 -0.67
C GLN A 160 -12.86 19.88 -1.48
N MET A 161 -12.97 19.87 -2.81
CA MET A 161 -12.07 19.10 -3.68
C MET A 161 -10.60 19.53 -3.51
N ILE A 162 -10.35 20.84 -3.47
CA ILE A 162 -8.99 21.38 -3.27
C ILE A 162 -8.47 21.02 -1.88
N SER A 163 -9.30 21.15 -0.85
CA SER A 163 -8.95 20.80 0.53
C SER A 163 -8.58 19.32 0.64
N PHE A 164 -9.40 18.44 0.07
CA PHE A 164 -9.11 17.00 -0.01
C PHE A 164 -7.76 16.77 -0.71
N ALA A 165 -7.57 17.32 -1.92
CA ALA A 165 -6.38 17.06 -2.72
C ALA A 165 -5.07 17.52 -2.06
N ARG A 166 -5.12 18.51 -1.15
CA ARG A 166 -3.95 19.03 -0.42
C ARG A 166 -3.45 18.08 0.66
N THR A 167 -4.30 17.25 1.21
CA THR A 167 -3.97 16.39 2.36
C THR A 167 -4.15 14.89 2.05
N ALA A 168 -4.80 14.56 0.91
CA ALA A 168 -5.10 13.19 0.56
C ALA A 168 -3.85 12.34 0.37
N THR A 169 -3.84 11.21 1.04
CA THR A 169 -2.87 10.14 0.88
C THR A 169 -3.19 9.29 -0.37
N PRO A 170 -2.27 8.47 -0.87
CA PRO A 170 -2.59 7.50 -1.92
C PRO A 170 -3.80 6.60 -1.57
N ALA A 171 -3.96 6.22 -0.31
CA ALA A 171 -5.10 5.43 0.14
C ALA A 171 -6.42 6.20 0.02
N ASP A 172 -6.43 7.50 0.27
CA ASP A 172 -7.62 8.34 0.13
C ASP A 172 -8.05 8.45 -1.34
N TYR A 173 -7.09 8.66 -2.24
CA TYR A 173 -7.39 8.61 -3.68
C TYR A 173 -7.90 7.24 -4.12
N ALA A 174 -7.32 6.14 -3.63
CA ALA A 174 -7.73 4.79 -3.99
C ALA A 174 -9.19 4.48 -3.56
N ARG A 175 -9.69 5.09 -2.48
CA ARG A 175 -11.11 4.96 -2.06
C ARG A 175 -12.09 5.51 -3.07
N LEU A 176 -11.65 6.37 -3.98
CA LEU A 176 -12.50 6.87 -5.07
C LEU A 176 -12.64 5.88 -6.23
N ALA A 177 -11.69 4.94 -6.37
CA ALA A 177 -11.63 4.01 -7.50
C ALA A 177 -12.91 3.17 -7.69
N PRO A 178 -13.59 2.63 -6.65
CA PRO A 178 -14.83 1.86 -6.83
C PRO A 178 -15.99 2.65 -7.46
N ARG A 179 -15.89 3.97 -7.55
CA ARG A 179 -16.91 4.81 -8.21
C ARG A 179 -16.61 5.10 -9.66
N ILE A 180 -15.47 4.62 -10.15
CA ILE A 180 -15.02 4.81 -11.53
C ILE A 180 -15.55 3.66 -12.41
N PHE A 181 -15.89 2.54 -11.79
CA PHE A 181 -16.42 1.34 -12.40
C PHE A 181 -17.87 1.12 -11.99
#